data_6dc2af9e0e6030fe320a61ee42c460e0
#
_entry.id   6dc2af9e0e6030fe320a61ee42c460e0
#
_cell.length_a   1.000
_cell.length_b   1.000
_cell.length_c   1.000
_cell.angle_alpha   90.00
_cell.angle_beta   90.00
_cell.angle_gamma   90.00
#
_symmetry.space_group_name_H-M   'P 1'
#
loop_
_entity.id
_entity.type
_entity.pdbx_description
1 polymer ?
#
loop_
_entity_poly.entity_id
_entity_poly.type
_entity_poly.pdbx_seq_one_letter_code
_entity_poly.pdbx_strand_id
1 'polypeptide(L)'
;MAFKTLFIAHAPDADYKKHKSIIDTGKYWLLTSVVKSQDEAIKLSKSIYEKEKIDAIILCPGFSHSDVAEIFQALDGKVSVNVARGDGLSSRIAQTVIQKEFFNK
;
A
#
# COMPACT_ATOMS: atom_id res chain seq x y z
N MET A 1 -12.49 -5.34 19.51
CA MET A 1 -11.41 -5.67 18.58
C MET A 1 -11.79 -5.32 17.16
N ALA A 2 -10.84 -4.88 16.40
CA ALA A 2 -11.08 -4.47 15.02
C ALA A 2 -10.24 -5.32 14.07
N PHE A 3 -10.72 -5.47 12.83
CA PHE A 3 -9.92 -5.98 11.74
C PHE A 3 -9.09 -4.81 11.24
N LYS A 4 -7.78 -4.91 11.32
CA LYS A 4 -6.89 -3.79 11.03
C LYS A 4 -6.15 -3.99 9.73
N THR A 5 -6.27 -3.00 8.84
CA THR A 5 -5.63 -3.06 7.52
C THR A 5 -4.81 -1.82 7.24
N LEU A 6 -3.82 -2.00 6.37
CA LEU A 6 -3.00 -0.91 5.86
C LEU A 6 -3.09 -0.93 4.34
N PHE A 7 -3.49 0.18 3.73
CA PHE A 7 -3.48 0.32 2.28
C PHE A 7 -2.32 1.23 1.88
N ILE A 8 -1.47 0.77 0.96
CA ILE A 8 -0.31 1.53 0.50
C ILE A 8 -0.39 1.78 -0.99
N ALA A 9 -0.23 3.03 -1.39
CA ALA A 9 -0.15 3.42 -2.79
C ALA A 9 1.19 4.10 -3.05
N HIS A 10 1.58 4.16 -4.31
CA HIS A 10 2.81 4.84 -4.75
C HIS A 10 2.51 6.18 -5.39
N ALA A 11 3.32 7.18 -5.11
CA ALA A 11 3.36 8.42 -5.87
C ALA A 11 4.78 9.00 -5.77
N PRO A 12 5.34 9.54 -6.86
CA PRO A 12 6.73 10.00 -6.83
C PRO A 12 7.00 11.19 -5.94
N ASP A 13 5.97 11.94 -5.58
CA ASP A 13 6.08 13.11 -4.71
C ASP A 13 5.53 12.87 -3.32
N ALA A 14 5.30 11.61 -2.95
CA ALA A 14 4.68 11.29 -1.66
C ALA A 14 5.63 11.52 -0.48
N ASP A 15 5.04 11.85 0.65
CA ASP A 15 5.70 11.83 1.93
C ASP A 15 4.76 11.08 2.88
N TYR A 16 5.09 9.83 3.19
CA TYR A 16 4.16 8.98 3.92
C TYR A 16 3.92 9.43 5.36
N LYS A 17 4.73 10.34 5.85
CA LYS A 17 4.51 10.93 7.18
C LYS A 17 3.37 11.94 7.16
N LYS A 18 3.14 12.56 5.99
CA LYS A 18 2.06 13.54 5.80
C LYS A 18 0.87 12.94 5.09
N HIS A 19 1.11 12.12 4.07
CA HIS A 19 0.07 11.66 3.16
C HIS A 19 -0.52 10.36 3.65
N LYS A 20 -1.33 10.48 4.71
CA LYS A 20 -1.96 9.32 5.34
C LYS A 20 -3.26 9.74 6.00
N SER A 21 -4.15 8.76 6.19
CA SER A 21 -5.39 8.99 6.92
C SER A 21 -5.86 7.68 7.54
N ILE A 22 -6.68 7.79 8.58
CA ILE A 22 -7.20 6.63 9.30
C ILE A 22 -8.71 6.72 9.28
N ILE A 23 -9.34 5.57 8.99
CA ILE A 23 -10.79 5.40 9.12
C ILE A 23 -11.01 4.30 10.14
N ASP A 24 -11.82 4.59 11.14
CA ASP A 24 -12.06 3.64 12.22
C ASP A 24 -13.57 3.56 12.47
N THR A 25 -14.16 2.40 12.15
CA THR A 25 -15.60 2.20 12.36
C THR A 25 -15.89 1.49 13.68
N GLY A 26 -14.85 1.13 14.42
CA GLY A 26 -14.98 0.29 15.59
C GLY A 26 -14.64 -1.16 15.32
N LYS A 27 -15.18 -1.72 14.24
CA LYS A 27 -14.87 -3.09 13.83
C LYS A 27 -13.81 -3.16 12.75
N TYR A 28 -13.63 -2.08 12.01
CA TYR A 28 -12.66 -2.01 10.91
C TYR A 28 -11.77 -0.79 11.10
N TRP A 29 -10.48 -1.01 11.12
CA TRP A 29 -9.50 0.06 11.23
C TRP A 29 -8.66 0.05 9.96
N LEU A 30 -8.65 1.16 9.24
CA LEU A 30 -7.95 1.26 7.97
C LEU A 30 -7.04 2.48 7.99
N LEU A 31 -5.74 2.23 7.83
CA LEU A 31 -4.77 3.30 7.59
C LEU A 31 -4.44 3.29 6.12
N THR A 32 -4.62 4.41 5.45
CA THR A 32 -4.17 4.58 4.07
C THR A 32 -2.94 5.47 4.08
N SER A 33 -1.97 5.15 3.24
CA SER A 33 -0.75 5.92 3.14
C SER A 33 -0.19 5.87 1.74
N VAL A 34 0.55 6.91 1.35
CA VAL A 34 1.17 6.96 0.03
C VAL A 34 2.67 7.07 0.22
N VAL A 35 3.41 6.18 -0.42
CA VAL A 35 4.87 6.13 -0.34
C VAL A 35 5.47 6.42 -1.70
N LYS A 36 6.75 6.75 -1.75
CA LYS A 36 7.41 7.00 -3.03
C LYS A 36 8.36 5.88 -3.46
N SER A 37 8.56 4.86 -2.62
CA SER A 37 9.46 3.76 -2.97
C SER A 37 9.08 2.49 -2.25
N GLN A 38 9.61 1.38 -2.77
CA GLN A 38 9.43 0.07 -2.15
C GLN A 38 10.06 0.04 -0.75
N ASP A 39 11.23 0.69 -0.59
CA ASP A 39 11.88 0.77 0.72
C ASP A 39 10.99 1.43 1.76
N GLU A 40 10.31 2.50 1.36
CA GLU A 40 9.39 3.19 2.26
C GLU A 40 8.19 2.31 2.60
N ALA A 41 7.70 1.55 1.62
CA ALA A 41 6.58 0.64 1.86
C ALA A 41 6.96 -0.42 2.89
N ILE A 42 8.17 -0.96 2.80
CA ILE A 42 8.65 -1.96 3.75
C ILE A 42 8.80 -1.36 5.15
N LYS A 43 9.42 -0.19 5.24
CA LYS A 43 9.60 0.49 6.53
C LYS A 43 8.26 0.83 7.19
N LEU A 44 7.34 1.35 6.39
CA LEU A 44 6.01 1.69 6.88
C LEU A 44 5.28 0.45 7.37
N SER A 45 5.31 -0.61 6.59
CA SER A 45 4.63 -1.87 6.95
C SER A 45 5.14 -2.42 8.26
N LYS A 46 6.46 -2.44 8.45
CA LYS A 46 7.07 -2.94 9.69
C LYS A 46 6.70 -2.06 10.88
N SER A 47 6.78 -0.75 10.71
CA SER A 47 6.47 0.20 11.76
C SER A 47 5.02 0.10 12.20
N ILE A 48 4.11 0.04 11.24
CA ILE A 48 2.68 -0.05 11.55
C ILE A 48 2.33 -1.40 12.15
N TYR A 49 2.94 -2.48 11.68
CA TYR A 49 2.72 -3.78 12.29
C TYR A 49 3.14 -3.79 13.76
N GLU A 50 4.28 -3.19 14.08
CA GLU A 50 4.74 -3.16 15.46
C GLU A 50 3.80 -2.37 16.38
N LYS A 51 3.28 -1.25 15.87
CA LYS A 51 2.42 -0.38 16.67
C LYS A 51 0.99 -0.91 16.77
N GLU A 52 0.45 -1.38 15.67
CA GLU A 52 -0.99 -1.66 15.57
C GLU A 52 -1.32 -3.14 15.42
N LYS A 53 -0.33 -3.98 15.12
CA LYS A 53 -0.56 -5.41 14.89
C LYS A 53 -1.61 -5.62 13.80
N ILE A 54 -1.40 -5.00 12.65
CA ILE A 54 -2.34 -5.09 11.53
C ILE A 54 -2.47 -6.52 11.04
N ASP A 55 -3.64 -6.83 10.48
CA ASP A 55 -3.98 -8.17 10.02
C ASP A 55 -3.72 -8.34 8.52
N ALA A 56 -3.85 -7.28 7.75
CA ALA A 56 -3.71 -7.36 6.29
C ALA A 56 -3.17 -6.06 5.72
N ILE A 57 -2.48 -6.21 4.59
CA ILE A 57 -1.99 -5.09 3.79
C ILE A 57 -2.60 -5.22 2.41
N ILE A 58 -3.02 -4.11 1.84
CA ILE A 58 -3.50 -4.03 0.46
C ILE A 58 -2.61 -3.03 -0.26
N LEU A 59 -2.08 -3.45 -1.40
CA LEU A 59 -1.16 -2.63 -2.18
C LEU A 59 -1.82 -2.19 -3.49
N CYS A 60 -1.47 -1.01 -3.96
CA CYS A 60 -1.97 -0.55 -5.25
C CYS A 60 -1.35 -1.37 -6.39
N PRO A 61 -1.91 -1.29 -7.61
CA PRO A 61 -1.40 -2.11 -8.73
C PRO A 61 0.04 -1.83 -9.13
N GLY A 62 0.64 -0.75 -8.62
CA GLY A 62 2.03 -0.41 -8.94
C GLY A 62 3.06 -1.31 -8.29
N PHE A 63 2.67 -2.21 -7.39
CA PHE A 63 3.59 -3.14 -6.75
C PHE A 63 3.71 -4.42 -7.58
N SER A 64 4.95 -4.85 -7.84
CA SER A 64 5.20 -6.09 -8.58
C SER A 64 5.01 -7.30 -7.68
N HIS A 65 5.01 -8.50 -8.29
CA HIS A 65 4.92 -9.74 -7.52
C HIS A 65 6.10 -9.88 -6.55
N SER A 66 7.29 -9.48 -6.97
CA SER A 66 8.45 -9.54 -6.07
C SER A 66 8.35 -8.52 -4.94
N ASP A 67 7.75 -7.35 -5.21
CA ASP A 67 7.51 -6.36 -4.16
C ASP A 67 6.58 -6.91 -3.09
N VAL A 68 5.51 -7.60 -3.51
CA VAL A 68 4.56 -8.23 -2.60
C VAL A 68 5.28 -9.26 -1.73
N ALA A 69 6.10 -10.10 -2.36
CA ALA A 69 6.83 -11.14 -1.63
C ALA A 69 7.79 -10.54 -0.61
N GLU A 70 8.48 -9.46 -0.97
CA GLU A 70 9.40 -8.79 -0.05
C GLU A 70 8.70 -8.28 1.20
N ILE A 71 7.53 -7.66 1.01
CA ILE A 71 6.77 -7.14 2.14
C ILE A 71 6.29 -8.28 3.03
N PHE A 72 5.78 -9.35 2.41
CA PHE A 72 5.32 -10.51 3.16
C PHE A 72 6.45 -11.11 3.99
N GLN A 73 7.63 -11.26 3.40
CA GLN A 73 8.79 -11.80 4.10
C GLN A 73 9.30 -10.86 5.19
N ALA A 74 9.25 -9.56 4.95
CA ALA A 74 9.68 -8.57 5.93
C ALA A 74 8.85 -8.62 7.21
N LEU A 75 7.63 -9.12 7.12
CA LEU A 75 6.73 -9.28 8.25
C LEU A 75 6.67 -10.73 8.74
N ASP A 76 7.63 -11.54 8.34
CA ASP A 76 7.75 -12.96 8.74
C ASP A 76 6.50 -13.78 8.43
N GLY A 77 5.79 -13.42 7.36
CA GLY A 77 4.59 -14.13 6.95
C GLY A 77 3.42 -14.02 7.92
N LYS A 78 3.44 -13.02 8.79
CA LYS A 78 2.41 -12.87 9.84
C LYS A 78 1.23 -12.00 9.42
N VAL A 79 1.34 -11.32 8.28
CA VAL A 79 0.32 -10.39 7.80
C VAL A 79 -0.06 -10.79 6.38
N SER A 80 -1.36 -10.80 6.11
CA SER A 80 -1.85 -11.06 4.75
C SER A 80 -1.45 -9.88 3.86
N VAL A 81 -0.80 -10.15 2.73
CA VAL A 81 -0.38 -9.09 1.79
C VAL A 81 -1.06 -9.33 0.46
N ASN A 82 -1.87 -8.38 0.04
CA ASN A 82 -2.67 -8.46 -1.16
C ASN A 82 -2.34 -7.28 -2.07
N VAL A 83 -2.58 -7.45 -3.36
CA VAL A 83 -2.38 -6.36 -4.30
C VAL A 83 -3.62 -6.23 -5.16
N ALA A 84 -4.10 -5.00 -5.34
CA ALA A 84 -5.21 -4.72 -6.24
C ALA A 84 -4.66 -4.76 -7.66
N ARG A 85 -5.29 -5.55 -8.55
CA ARG A 85 -4.91 -5.59 -9.95
C ARG A 85 -6.00 -4.92 -10.77
N GLY A 86 -5.59 -4.26 -11.85
CA GLY A 86 -6.54 -3.61 -12.73
C GLY A 86 -7.37 -4.60 -13.53
N ASP A 87 -8.48 -4.12 -14.04
CA ASP A 87 -9.40 -4.92 -14.84
C ASP A 87 -9.08 -4.76 -16.33
N GLY A 88 -8.16 -5.58 -16.82
CA GLY A 88 -7.92 -5.72 -18.24
C GLY A 88 -7.94 -4.42 -19.03
N LEU A 89 -8.90 -4.30 -19.95
CA LEU A 89 -8.97 -3.17 -20.86
C LEU A 89 -9.20 -1.82 -20.17
N SER A 90 -9.99 -1.81 -19.11
CA SER A 90 -10.29 -0.53 -18.44
C SER A 90 -9.09 0.02 -17.70
N SER A 91 -8.11 -0.81 -17.34
CA SER A 91 -6.92 -0.32 -16.65
C SER A 91 -6.07 0.60 -17.52
N ARG A 92 -6.24 0.57 -18.84
CA ARG A 92 -5.52 1.48 -19.75
C ARG A 92 -5.82 2.94 -19.48
N ILE A 93 -7.03 3.22 -19.03
CA ILE A 93 -7.44 4.60 -18.73
C ILE A 93 -6.55 5.16 -17.62
N ALA A 94 -6.41 4.40 -16.54
CA ALA A 94 -5.54 4.82 -15.43
C ALA A 94 -4.08 4.85 -15.84
N GLN A 95 -3.62 3.88 -16.62
CA GLN A 95 -2.23 3.81 -17.08
C GLN A 95 -1.84 5.05 -17.87
N THR A 96 -2.71 5.54 -18.73
CA THR A 96 -2.44 6.73 -19.52
C THR A 96 -2.20 7.95 -18.64
N VAL A 97 -3.04 8.12 -17.63
CA VAL A 97 -2.92 9.24 -16.69
C VAL A 97 -1.65 9.10 -15.83
N ILE A 98 -1.39 7.91 -15.34
CA ILE A 98 -0.21 7.64 -14.51
C ILE A 98 1.06 7.94 -15.30
N GLN A 99 1.11 7.50 -16.56
CA GLN A 99 2.27 7.77 -17.43
C GLN A 99 2.49 9.26 -17.58
N LYS A 100 1.43 9.99 -17.80
CA LYS A 100 1.49 11.44 -17.98
C LYS A 100 1.89 12.17 -16.69
N GLU A 101 1.26 11.83 -15.58
CA GLU A 101 1.42 12.59 -14.34
C GLU A 101 2.65 12.18 -13.53
N PHE A 102 3.04 10.90 -13.58
CA PHE A 102 4.14 10.41 -12.75
C PHE A 102 5.46 10.31 -13.49
N PHE A 103 5.43 9.95 -14.75
CA PHE A 103 6.65 9.59 -15.47
C PHE A 103 6.97 10.43 -16.70
N ASN A 104 6.02 11.18 -17.20
CA ASN A 104 6.22 11.98 -18.41
C ASN A 104 6.19 13.46 -18.05
N LYS A 105 7.32 14.00 -17.83
CA LYS A 105 7.47 15.41 -17.46
C LYS A 105 7.65 16.29 -18.64
#